data_74f67b0e9612007231074ea29faf435e
#
_entry.id   74f67b0e9612007231074ea29faf435e
#
_cell.length_a   1.000
_cell.length_b   1.000
_cell.length_c   1.000
_cell.angle_alpha   90.00
_cell.angle_beta   90.00
_cell.angle_gamma   90.00
#
_symmetry.space_group_name_H-M   'P 1'
#
loop_
_entity.id
_entity.type
_entity.pdbx_description
1 polymer ?
#
loop_
_entity_poly.entity_id
_entity_poly.type
_entity_poly.pdbx_seq_one_letter_code
_entity_poly.pdbx_strand_id
1 'polypeptide(L)'
;MKTMNAHKKLGSLLSKAGTNLSLILALLVMSVLFAIMSPHFLTLRNLVNIATYTSINAIMAFGITVAMILAAMDLSQYTVAAVSGMVMALMLRAGLPTGVAIVCALLTGVLLGLLNGVLVSICGVNPIIATLGTQQIYRGFAYLVSNGKNILISNDFLTFIGRGDILGVPVVVLLMIVMFAITAYVLKYTSFGRKIYAIGGNKNASYLS
;
A
#
# COMPACT_ATOMS: atom_id res chain seq x y z
N MET A 1 32.48 -5.13 -29.96
CA MET A 1 31.31 -4.40 -29.48
C MET A 1 30.23 -5.29 -28.82
N LYS A 2 29.95 -6.51 -29.32
CA LYS A 2 28.96 -7.43 -28.73
C LYS A 2 29.34 -7.99 -27.34
N THR A 3 30.61 -8.27 -27.10
CA THR A 3 31.14 -8.81 -25.83
C THR A 3 31.09 -7.82 -24.66
N MET A 4 31.31 -6.54 -24.94
CA MET A 4 31.27 -5.46 -23.91
C MET A 4 29.83 -5.20 -23.41
N ASN A 5 28.81 -5.40 -24.25
CA ASN A 5 27.41 -5.31 -23.85
C ASN A 5 26.96 -6.51 -22.99
N ALA A 6 27.52 -7.72 -23.25
CA ALA A 6 27.22 -8.91 -22.46
C ALA A 6 27.77 -8.79 -21.03
N HIS A 7 29.00 -8.29 -20.87
CA HIS A 7 29.60 -8.06 -19.54
C HIS A 7 28.86 -7.00 -18.73
N LYS A 8 28.41 -5.89 -19.35
CA LYS A 8 27.59 -4.87 -18.68
C LYS A 8 26.23 -5.42 -18.23
N LYS A 9 25.60 -6.25 -19.08
CA LYS A 9 24.32 -6.87 -18.77
C LYS A 9 24.44 -7.92 -17.66
N LEU A 10 25.50 -8.70 -17.66
CA LEU A 10 25.81 -9.68 -16.61
C LEU A 10 26.13 -8.99 -15.28
N GLY A 11 26.93 -7.92 -15.29
CA GLY A 11 27.23 -7.10 -14.11
C GLY A 11 25.97 -6.46 -13.49
N SER A 12 25.04 -5.98 -14.32
CA SER A 12 23.78 -5.41 -13.83
C SER A 12 22.81 -6.47 -13.28
N LEU A 13 22.84 -7.67 -13.81
CA LEU A 13 22.06 -8.80 -13.28
C LEU A 13 22.63 -9.31 -11.96
N LEU A 14 23.97 -9.39 -11.86
CA LEU A 14 24.66 -9.79 -10.63
C LEU A 14 24.49 -8.74 -9.52
N SER A 15 24.51 -7.44 -9.85
CA SER A 15 24.28 -6.39 -8.84
C SER A 15 22.83 -6.39 -8.34
N LYS A 16 21.84 -6.60 -9.20
CA LYS A 16 20.42 -6.76 -8.81
C LYS A 16 20.18 -8.04 -8.01
N ALA A 17 20.82 -9.15 -8.41
CA ALA A 17 20.78 -10.40 -7.65
C ALA A 17 21.43 -10.23 -6.27
N GLY A 18 22.56 -9.50 -6.18
CA GLY A 18 23.26 -9.21 -4.94
C GLY A 18 22.41 -8.39 -3.96
N THR A 19 21.68 -7.38 -4.44
CA THR A 19 20.77 -6.58 -3.60
C THR A 19 19.63 -7.41 -3.04
N ASN A 20 18.99 -8.23 -3.88
CA ASN A 20 17.91 -9.10 -3.44
C ASN A 20 18.42 -10.19 -2.49
N LEU A 21 19.62 -10.74 -2.74
CA LEU A 21 20.24 -11.73 -1.88
C LEU A 21 20.58 -11.17 -0.50
N SER A 22 21.08 -9.93 -0.42
CA SER A 22 21.37 -9.28 0.87
C SER A 22 20.12 -9.06 1.70
N LEU A 23 18.98 -8.68 1.08
CA LEU A 23 17.70 -8.55 1.78
C LEU A 23 17.18 -9.89 2.29
N ILE A 24 17.27 -10.95 1.47
CA ILE A 24 16.87 -12.30 1.86
C ILE A 24 17.75 -12.81 3.01
N LEU A 25 19.06 -12.62 2.93
CA LEU A 25 20.01 -13.00 4.01
C LEU A 25 19.71 -12.23 5.30
N ALA A 26 19.48 -10.92 5.22
CA ALA A 26 19.10 -10.12 6.38
C ALA A 26 17.81 -10.65 7.03
N LEU A 27 16.80 -10.95 6.23
CA LEU A 27 15.53 -11.51 6.72
C LEU A 27 15.73 -12.89 7.36
N LEU A 28 16.54 -13.75 6.76
CA LEU A 28 16.87 -15.06 7.33
C LEU A 28 17.61 -14.94 8.66
N VAL A 29 18.64 -14.09 8.72
CA VAL A 29 19.40 -13.86 9.96
C VAL A 29 18.49 -13.34 11.07
N MET A 30 17.63 -12.34 10.77
CA MET A 30 16.66 -11.82 11.74
C MET A 30 15.68 -12.90 12.18
N SER A 31 15.18 -13.71 11.25
CA SER A 31 14.25 -14.80 11.58
C SER A 31 14.89 -15.86 12.48
N VAL A 32 16.13 -16.23 12.21
CA VAL A 32 16.88 -17.18 13.05
C VAL A 32 17.14 -16.57 14.44
N LEU A 33 17.53 -15.32 14.53
CA LEU A 33 17.72 -14.63 15.81
C LEU A 33 16.44 -14.63 16.64
N PHE A 34 15.30 -14.27 16.06
CA PHE A 34 14.04 -14.27 16.76
C PHE A 34 13.57 -15.68 17.14
N ALA A 35 13.85 -16.69 16.31
CA ALA A 35 13.55 -18.09 16.62
C ALA A 35 14.34 -18.60 17.83
N ILE A 36 15.60 -18.16 17.98
CA ILE A 36 16.43 -18.50 19.15
C ILE A 36 15.99 -17.73 20.40
N MET A 37 15.62 -16.45 20.23
CA MET A 37 15.26 -15.58 21.36
C MET A 37 13.85 -15.85 21.92
N SER A 38 12.95 -16.39 21.11
CA SER A 38 11.56 -16.63 21.53
C SER A 38 11.03 -17.98 21.04
N PRO A 39 10.62 -18.86 21.95
CA PRO A 39 10.02 -20.15 21.60
C PRO A 39 8.67 -20.01 20.88
N HIS A 40 8.05 -18.82 20.96
CA HIS A 40 6.77 -18.53 20.33
C HIS A 40 6.91 -18.00 18.91
N PHE A 41 8.12 -17.64 18.45
CA PHE A 41 8.33 -16.99 17.15
C PHE A 41 7.87 -17.86 15.98
N LEU A 42 8.24 -19.14 15.95
CA LEU A 42 7.88 -20.08 14.88
C LEU A 42 6.55 -20.82 15.12
N THR A 43 5.75 -20.38 16.08
CA THR A 43 4.42 -20.98 16.26
C THR A 43 3.49 -20.60 15.10
N LEU A 44 2.61 -21.53 14.70
CA LEU A 44 1.63 -21.28 13.64
C LEU A 44 0.81 -20.01 13.91
N ARG A 45 0.41 -19.79 15.16
CA ARG A 45 -0.34 -18.60 15.58
C ARG A 45 0.44 -17.31 15.28
N ASN A 46 1.72 -17.27 15.59
CA ASN A 46 2.55 -16.09 15.33
C ASN A 46 2.80 -15.89 13.85
N LEU A 47 3.03 -16.96 13.08
CA LEU A 47 3.20 -16.88 11.64
C LEU A 47 1.93 -16.34 10.94
N VAL A 48 0.76 -16.78 11.38
CA VAL A 48 -0.53 -16.24 10.90
C VAL A 48 -0.67 -14.76 11.26
N ASN A 49 -0.30 -14.35 12.46
CA ASN A 49 -0.29 -12.93 12.85
C ASN A 49 0.65 -12.10 11.97
N ILE A 50 1.88 -12.57 11.76
CA ILE A 50 2.85 -11.90 10.87
C ILE A 50 2.27 -11.77 9.46
N ALA A 51 1.69 -12.84 8.91
CA ALA A 51 1.06 -12.82 7.60
C ALA A 51 -0.07 -11.78 7.53
N THR A 52 -0.92 -11.71 8.56
CA THR A 52 -2.03 -10.75 8.65
C THR A 52 -1.53 -9.30 8.64
N TYR A 53 -0.59 -8.96 9.53
CA TYR A 53 -0.03 -7.61 9.58
C TYR A 53 0.73 -7.23 8.31
N THR A 54 1.49 -8.16 7.76
CA THR A 54 2.22 -7.95 6.50
C THR A 54 1.25 -7.73 5.34
N SER A 55 0.12 -8.42 5.31
CA SER A 55 -0.88 -8.29 4.26
C SER A 55 -1.51 -6.90 4.21
N ILE A 56 -1.82 -6.30 5.36
CA ILE A 56 -2.35 -4.94 5.44
C ILE A 56 -1.33 -3.94 4.86
N ASN A 57 -0.07 -4.05 5.28
CA ASN A 57 1.00 -3.19 4.77
C ASN A 57 1.27 -3.41 3.28
N ALA A 58 1.19 -4.66 2.80
CA ALA A 58 1.38 -4.99 1.39
C ALA A 58 0.29 -4.39 0.50
N ILE A 59 -0.98 -4.44 0.92
CA ILE A 59 -2.08 -3.80 0.17
C ILE A 59 -1.81 -2.30 -0.01
N MET A 60 -1.37 -1.62 1.03
CA MET A 60 -0.99 -0.20 0.95
C MET A 60 0.24 0.00 0.05
N ALA A 61 1.24 -0.88 0.15
CA ALA A 61 2.45 -0.82 -0.66
C ALA A 61 2.18 -0.96 -2.16
N PHE A 62 1.13 -1.69 -2.57
CA PHE A 62 0.75 -1.77 -3.99
C PHE A 62 0.34 -0.40 -4.54
N GLY A 63 -0.41 0.40 -3.78
CA GLY A 63 -0.76 1.78 -4.15
C GLY A 63 0.49 2.68 -4.23
N ILE A 64 1.37 2.61 -3.23
CA ILE A 64 2.64 3.36 -3.21
C ILE A 64 3.50 2.99 -4.42
N THR A 65 3.56 1.71 -4.78
CA THR A 65 4.35 1.25 -5.92
C THR A 65 3.92 1.93 -7.22
N VAL A 66 2.61 2.08 -7.46
CA VAL A 66 2.10 2.80 -8.64
C VAL A 66 2.56 4.26 -8.65
N ALA A 67 2.47 4.94 -7.51
CA ALA A 67 2.93 6.33 -7.37
C ALA A 67 4.47 6.45 -7.55
N MET A 68 5.23 5.50 -7.01
CA MET A 68 6.69 5.48 -7.15
C MET A 68 7.14 5.26 -8.60
N ILE A 69 6.45 4.42 -9.38
CA ILE A 69 6.74 4.24 -10.80
C ILE A 69 6.57 5.58 -11.55
N LEU A 70 5.59 6.40 -11.17
CA LEU A 70 5.36 7.76 -11.70
C LEU A 70 6.36 8.80 -11.19
N ALA A 71 7.34 8.42 -10.36
CA ALA A 71 8.23 9.31 -9.62
C ALA A 71 7.47 10.32 -8.73
N ALA A 72 6.27 9.99 -8.30
CA ALA A 72 5.38 10.79 -7.45
C ALA A 72 5.13 10.06 -6.12
N MET A 73 6.14 10.06 -5.23
CA MET A 73 6.03 9.40 -3.93
C MET A 73 4.92 10.02 -3.09
N ASP A 74 3.96 9.21 -2.66
CA ASP A 74 2.86 9.64 -1.77
C ASP A 74 3.07 9.09 -0.36
N LEU A 75 3.34 10.00 0.58
CA LEU A 75 3.56 9.69 2.00
C LEU A 75 2.28 9.81 2.83
N SER A 76 1.17 10.26 2.23
CA SER A 76 -0.10 10.48 2.95
C SER A 76 -0.97 9.23 3.08
N GLN A 77 -0.65 8.14 2.43
CA GLN A 77 -1.52 6.97 2.25
C GLN A 77 -2.06 6.40 3.58
N TYR A 78 -1.23 6.30 4.62
CA TYR A 78 -1.67 5.81 5.92
C TYR A 78 -2.70 6.74 6.57
N THR A 79 -2.56 8.05 6.40
CA THR A 79 -3.53 9.02 6.93
C THR A 79 -4.80 9.06 6.08
N VAL A 80 -4.70 8.89 4.77
CA VAL A 80 -5.86 8.71 3.88
C VAL A 80 -6.65 7.47 4.31
N ALA A 81 -5.99 6.35 4.53
CA ALA A 81 -6.64 5.13 5.00
C ALA A 81 -7.30 5.32 6.38
N ALA A 82 -6.64 6.03 7.31
CA ALA A 82 -7.19 6.34 8.63
C ALA A 82 -8.46 7.22 8.53
N VAL A 83 -8.44 8.28 7.72
CA VAL A 83 -9.62 9.14 7.51
C VAL A 83 -10.74 8.36 6.83
N SER A 84 -10.44 7.56 5.81
CA SER A 84 -11.44 6.72 5.13
C SER A 84 -12.09 5.71 6.09
N GLY A 85 -11.28 5.05 6.92
CA GLY A 85 -11.78 4.13 7.95
C GLY A 85 -12.62 4.85 9.02
N MET A 86 -12.23 6.07 9.38
CA MET A 86 -13.02 6.91 10.31
C MET A 86 -14.38 7.29 9.72
N VAL A 87 -14.44 7.70 8.43
CA VAL A 87 -15.71 7.98 7.73
C VAL A 87 -16.60 6.73 7.74
N MET A 88 -16.04 5.56 7.42
CA MET A 88 -16.77 4.30 7.51
C MET A 88 -17.35 4.06 8.91
N ALA A 89 -16.54 4.26 9.94
CA ALA A 89 -16.95 4.04 11.33
C ALA A 89 -18.07 5.01 11.76
N LEU A 90 -18.00 6.27 11.34
CA LEU A 90 -19.03 7.26 11.62
C LEU A 90 -20.35 6.94 10.91
N MET A 91 -20.31 6.50 9.64
CA MET A 91 -21.48 6.09 8.89
C MET A 91 -22.18 4.88 9.54
N LEU A 92 -21.41 3.90 10.00
CA LEU A 92 -21.94 2.74 10.73
C LEU A 92 -22.57 3.14 12.07
N ARG A 93 -21.92 4.05 12.82
CA ARG A 93 -22.50 4.60 14.07
C ARG A 93 -23.79 5.38 13.84
N ALA A 94 -23.94 6.02 12.68
CA ALA A 94 -25.16 6.69 12.27
C ALA A 94 -26.27 5.72 11.80
N GLY A 95 -26.03 4.40 11.84
CA GLY A 95 -27.00 3.37 11.47
C GLY A 95 -27.11 3.12 9.96
N LEU A 96 -26.16 3.62 9.16
CA LEU A 96 -26.17 3.40 7.72
C LEU A 96 -25.77 1.94 7.36
N PRO A 97 -26.33 1.38 6.26
CA PRO A 97 -25.96 0.04 5.80
C PRO A 97 -24.46 -0.09 5.55
N THR A 98 -23.88 -1.24 5.87
CA THR A 98 -22.44 -1.53 5.74
C THR A 98 -21.92 -1.25 4.32
N GLY A 99 -22.67 -1.63 3.29
CA GLY A 99 -22.29 -1.35 1.90
C GLY A 99 -22.15 0.15 1.59
N VAL A 100 -23.06 0.98 2.11
CA VAL A 100 -23.01 2.44 1.97
C VAL A 100 -21.77 2.99 2.69
N ALA A 101 -21.51 2.53 3.92
CA ALA A 101 -20.36 2.96 4.69
C ALA A 101 -19.02 2.62 3.99
N ILE A 102 -18.92 1.44 3.38
CA ILE A 102 -17.76 1.04 2.59
C ILE A 102 -17.59 1.94 1.35
N VAL A 103 -18.65 2.19 0.60
CA VAL A 103 -18.60 3.06 -0.57
C VAL A 103 -18.17 4.48 -0.19
N CYS A 104 -18.72 5.04 0.89
CA CYS A 104 -18.32 6.35 1.40
C CYS A 104 -16.83 6.39 1.80
N ALA A 105 -16.32 5.34 2.44
CA ALA A 105 -14.90 5.24 2.79
C ALA A 105 -14.01 5.21 1.54
N LEU A 106 -14.38 4.42 0.53
CA LEU A 106 -13.64 4.35 -0.74
C LEU A 106 -13.66 5.69 -1.47
N LEU A 107 -14.81 6.34 -1.55
CA LEU A 107 -14.94 7.67 -2.16
C LEU A 107 -14.09 8.71 -1.41
N THR A 108 -14.05 8.66 -0.08
CA THR A 108 -13.18 9.51 0.72
C THR A 108 -11.72 9.31 0.34
N GLY A 109 -11.25 8.07 0.24
CA GLY A 109 -9.89 7.76 -0.20
C GLY A 109 -9.58 8.30 -1.59
N VAL A 110 -10.51 8.13 -2.54
CA VAL A 110 -10.38 8.67 -3.91
C VAL A 110 -10.29 10.19 -3.89
N LEU A 111 -11.16 10.88 -3.15
CA LEU A 111 -11.17 12.36 -3.07
C LEU A 111 -9.89 12.91 -2.47
N LEU A 112 -9.40 12.33 -1.38
CA LEU A 112 -8.16 12.75 -0.74
C LEU A 112 -6.94 12.48 -1.64
N GLY A 113 -6.92 11.34 -2.34
CA GLY A 113 -5.90 11.03 -3.34
C GLY A 113 -5.95 11.95 -4.55
N LEU A 114 -7.13 12.32 -5.03
CA LEU A 114 -7.30 13.31 -6.11
C LEU A 114 -6.78 14.69 -5.70
N LEU A 115 -7.00 15.13 -4.47
CA LEU A 115 -6.44 16.37 -3.95
C LEU A 115 -4.91 16.37 -4.05
N ASN A 116 -4.25 15.29 -3.63
CA ASN A 116 -2.81 15.13 -3.78
C ASN A 116 -2.39 15.13 -5.26
N GLY A 117 -3.15 14.43 -6.10
CA GLY A 117 -2.91 14.41 -7.54
C GLY A 117 -2.99 15.80 -8.19
N VAL A 118 -3.97 16.62 -7.81
CA VAL A 118 -4.11 18.02 -8.27
C VAL A 118 -2.92 18.87 -7.81
N LEU A 119 -2.53 18.81 -6.54
CA LEU A 119 -1.41 19.56 -5.99
C LEU A 119 -0.09 19.23 -6.73
N VAL A 120 0.12 17.96 -7.04
CA VAL A 120 1.36 17.52 -7.69
C VAL A 120 1.33 17.75 -9.20
N SER A 121 0.24 17.38 -9.88
CA SER A 121 0.22 17.37 -11.35
C SER A 121 -0.23 18.69 -11.97
N ILE A 122 -1.12 19.44 -11.32
CA ILE A 122 -1.67 20.70 -11.83
C ILE A 122 -0.97 21.89 -11.19
N CYS A 123 -0.84 21.91 -9.84
CA CYS A 123 -0.20 23.03 -9.15
C CYS A 123 1.34 22.93 -9.19
N GLY A 124 1.92 21.82 -9.67
CA GLY A 124 3.36 21.66 -9.81
C GLY A 124 4.12 21.53 -8.48
N VAL A 125 3.45 21.25 -7.38
CA VAL A 125 4.09 21.11 -6.07
C VAL A 125 4.91 19.82 -6.03
N ASN A 126 6.09 19.85 -5.42
CA ASN A 126 6.89 18.66 -5.23
C ASN A 126 6.08 17.56 -4.50
N PRO A 127 6.03 16.31 -5.00
CA PRO A 127 5.19 15.25 -4.45
C PRO A 127 5.40 15.00 -2.96
N ILE A 128 6.65 14.99 -2.50
CA ILE A 128 6.99 14.74 -1.09
C ILE A 128 6.46 15.89 -0.22
N ILE A 129 6.65 17.14 -0.65
CA ILE A 129 6.18 18.32 0.11
C ILE A 129 4.66 18.35 0.17
N ALA A 130 3.99 18.13 -0.97
CA ALA A 130 2.54 18.10 -1.05
C ALA A 130 1.96 17.01 -0.12
N THR A 131 2.47 15.78 -0.23
CA THR A 131 1.92 14.64 0.52
C THR A 131 2.28 14.65 2.00
N LEU A 132 3.43 15.20 2.39
CA LEU A 132 3.74 15.46 3.81
C LEU A 132 2.83 16.54 4.40
N GLY A 133 2.56 17.62 3.65
CA GLY A 133 1.64 18.66 4.09
C GLY A 133 0.21 18.13 4.27
N THR A 134 -0.32 17.45 3.24
CA THR A 134 -1.66 16.87 3.30
C THR A 134 -1.77 15.75 4.35
N GLN A 135 -0.72 14.97 4.56
CA GLN A 135 -0.65 13.99 5.65
C GLN A 135 -0.94 14.62 7.01
N GLN A 136 -0.33 15.77 7.31
CA GLN A 136 -0.55 16.45 8.59
C GLN A 136 -1.97 17.04 8.67
N ILE A 137 -2.49 17.59 7.57
CA ILE A 137 -3.87 18.08 7.50
C ILE A 137 -4.86 16.95 7.76
N TYR A 138 -4.71 15.82 7.05
CA TYR A 138 -5.58 14.66 7.21
C TYR A 138 -5.50 14.06 8.62
N ARG A 139 -4.29 14.01 9.20
CA ARG A 139 -4.09 13.56 10.58
C ARG A 139 -4.77 14.49 11.57
N GLY A 140 -4.63 15.81 11.40
CA GLY A 140 -5.29 16.81 12.23
C GLY A 140 -6.81 16.70 12.14
N PHE A 141 -7.35 16.55 10.93
CA PHE A 141 -8.78 16.34 10.70
C PHE A 141 -9.29 15.07 11.38
N ALA A 142 -8.59 13.96 11.23
CA ALA A 142 -8.95 12.70 11.91
C ALA A 142 -8.96 12.87 13.44
N TYR A 143 -7.97 13.57 13.99
CA TYR A 143 -7.89 13.83 15.42
C TYR A 143 -9.05 14.71 15.92
N LEU A 144 -9.38 15.78 15.21
CA LEU A 144 -10.49 16.67 15.56
C LEU A 144 -11.84 15.95 15.54
N VAL A 145 -12.11 15.17 14.49
CA VAL A 145 -13.39 14.47 14.34
C VAL A 145 -13.55 13.34 15.36
N SER A 146 -12.47 12.65 15.69
CA SER A 146 -12.49 11.56 16.69
C SER A 146 -12.35 12.04 18.13
N ASN A 147 -12.08 13.35 18.37
CA ASN A 147 -11.66 13.88 19.67
C ASN A 147 -10.47 13.10 20.25
N GLY A 148 -9.56 12.64 19.40
CA GLY A 148 -8.40 11.83 19.78
C GLY A 148 -8.72 10.45 20.34
N LYS A 149 -9.96 9.96 20.19
CA LYS A 149 -10.40 8.66 20.70
C LYS A 149 -10.61 7.65 19.58
N ASN A 150 -10.45 6.38 19.92
CA ASN A 150 -10.79 5.30 19.00
C ASN A 150 -12.31 5.25 18.79
N ILE A 151 -12.74 5.16 17.53
CA ILE A 151 -14.14 4.95 17.18
C ILE A 151 -14.36 3.44 17.09
N LEU A 152 -14.97 2.89 18.14
CA LEU A 152 -15.32 1.47 18.17
C LEU A 152 -16.58 1.23 17.34
N ILE A 153 -16.53 0.23 16.48
CA ILE A 153 -17.64 -0.26 15.69
C ILE A 153 -17.79 -1.76 15.94
N SER A 154 -19.02 -2.22 16.03
CA SER A 154 -19.36 -3.66 16.02
C SER A 154 -20.09 -3.93 14.72
N ASN A 155 -19.48 -4.72 13.84
CA ASN A 155 -20.07 -5.12 12.57
C ASN A 155 -19.49 -6.48 12.17
N ASP A 156 -20.32 -7.49 12.08
CA ASP A 156 -19.89 -8.88 11.86
C ASP A 156 -19.16 -9.05 10.52
N PHE A 157 -19.63 -8.39 9.45
CA PHE A 157 -19.00 -8.45 8.14
C PHE A 157 -17.59 -7.86 8.16
N LEU A 158 -17.41 -6.69 8.75
CA LEU A 158 -16.07 -6.06 8.85
C LEU A 158 -15.16 -6.81 9.80
N THR A 159 -15.72 -7.38 10.87
CA THR A 159 -14.97 -8.23 11.78
C THR A 159 -14.49 -9.49 11.07
N PHE A 160 -15.34 -10.12 10.25
CA PHE A 160 -14.96 -11.26 9.42
C PHE A 160 -13.85 -10.89 8.41
N ILE A 161 -13.96 -9.76 7.74
CA ILE A 161 -12.89 -9.31 6.81
C ILE A 161 -11.56 -9.07 7.53
N GLY A 162 -11.60 -8.42 8.70
CA GLY A 162 -10.39 -8.03 9.41
C GLY A 162 -9.75 -9.12 10.27
N ARG A 163 -10.55 -10.07 10.77
CA ARG A 163 -10.11 -11.08 11.75
C ARG A 163 -10.57 -12.51 11.44
N GLY A 164 -11.45 -12.67 10.45
CA GLY A 164 -11.94 -14.00 10.04
C GLY A 164 -10.89 -14.75 9.23
N ASP A 165 -11.13 -16.06 9.12
CA ASP A 165 -10.33 -16.95 8.30
C ASP A 165 -11.22 -17.83 7.41
N ILE A 166 -10.65 -18.28 6.30
CA ILE A 166 -11.24 -19.28 5.40
C ILE A 166 -10.24 -20.43 5.31
N LEU A 167 -10.64 -21.60 5.78
CA LEU A 167 -9.78 -22.79 5.83
C LEU A 167 -8.44 -22.58 6.57
N GLY A 168 -8.44 -21.74 7.62
CA GLY A 168 -7.24 -21.41 8.39
C GLY A 168 -6.35 -20.34 7.78
N VAL A 169 -6.75 -19.75 6.64
CA VAL A 169 -6.05 -18.61 6.01
C VAL A 169 -6.80 -17.32 6.32
N PRO A 170 -6.17 -16.31 6.94
CA PRO A 170 -6.82 -15.03 7.22
C PRO A 170 -7.39 -14.38 5.97
N VAL A 171 -8.61 -13.85 6.04
CA VAL A 171 -9.28 -13.18 4.91
C VAL A 171 -8.44 -12.04 4.35
N VAL A 172 -7.75 -11.29 5.20
CA VAL A 172 -6.85 -10.19 4.79
C VAL A 172 -5.70 -10.68 3.90
N VAL A 173 -5.18 -11.90 4.13
CA VAL A 173 -4.14 -12.51 3.28
C VAL A 173 -4.71 -12.82 1.89
N LEU A 174 -5.94 -13.35 1.83
CA LEU A 174 -6.61 -13.60 0.56
C LEU A 174 -6.88 -12.30 -0.21
N LEU A 175 -7.32 -11.26 0.51
CA LEU A 175 -7.50 -9.92 -0.08
C LEU A 175 -6.17 -9.35 -0.62
N MET A 176 -5.07 -9.52 0.10
CA MET A 176 -3.74 -9.13 -0.38
C MET A 176 -3.39 -9.82 -1.70
N ILE A 177 -3.61 -11.13 -1.80
CA ILE A 177 -3.33 -11.90 -3.03
C ILE A 177 -4.18 -11.38 -4.20
N VAL A 178 -5.47 -11.14 -3.96
CA VAL A 178 -6.38 -10.58 -4.98
C VAL A 178 -5.92 -9.19 -5.42
N MET A 179 -5.59 -8.31 -4.48
CA MET A 179 -5.10 -6.95 -4.77
C MET A 179 -3.76 -6.97 -5.51
N PHE A 180 -2.85 -7.88 -5.14
CA PHE A 180 -1.62 -8.12 -5.88
C PHE A 180 -1.89 -8.52 -7.33
N ALA A 181 -2.77 -9.50 -7.55
CA ALA A 181 -3.12 -9.97 -8.88
C ALA A 181 -3.75 -8.85 -9.74
N ILE A 182 -4.66 -8.06 -9.16
CA ILE A 182 -5.27 -6.90 -9.83
C ILE A 182 -4.20 -5.87 -10.20
N THR A 183 -3.35 -5.48 -9.26
CA THR A 183 -2.31 -4.47 -9.49
C THR A 183 -1.30 -4.94 -10.53
N ALA A 184 -0.86 -6.19 -10.44
CA ALA A 184 0.05 -6.79 -11.41
C ALA A 184 -0.58 -6.86 -12.81
N TYR A 185 -1.86 -7.24 -12.90
CA TYR A 185 -2.59 -7.27 -14.16
C TYR A 185 -2.72 -5.88 -14.78
N VAL A 186 -3.14 -4.89 -13.98
CA VAL A 186 -3.30 -3.50 -14.43
C VAL A 186 -1.98 -2.94 -14.92
N LEU A 187 -0.91 -3.10 -14.17
CA LEU A 187 0.41 -2.58 -14.55
C LEU A 187 0.99 -3.27 -15.79
N LYS A 188 0.80 -4.58 -15.94
CA LYS A 188 1.44 -5.36 -17.01
C LYS A 188 0.64 -5.41 -18.30
N TYR A 189 -0.70 -5.49 -18.21
CA TYR A 189 -1.53 -5.83 -19.37
C TYR A 189 -2.44 -4.70 -19.85
N THR A 190 -2.60 -3.61 -19.10
CA THR A 190 -3.50 -2.52 -19.51
C THR A 190 -2.77 -1.34 -20.17
N SER A 191 -3.52 -0.52 -20.91
CA SER A 191 -3.02 0.75 -21.46
C SER A 191 -2.67 1.74 -20.34
N PHE A 192 -3.37 1.67 -19.21
CA PHE A 192 -3.08 2.47 -18.03
C PHE A 192 -1.69 2.17 -17.46
N GLY A 193 -1.34 0.88 -17.29
CA GLY A 193 -0.02 0.48 -16.85
C GLY A 193 1.10 0.94 -17.80
N ARG A 194 0.90 0.79 -19.12
CA ARG A 194 1.86 1.28 -20.11
C ARG A 194 2.11 2.79 -20.01
N LYS A 195 1.04 3.58 -19.81
CA LYS A 195 1.15 5.04 -19.60
C LYS A 195 1.94 5.37 -18.33
N ILE A 196 1.68 4.66 -17.23
CA ILE A 196 2.40 4.84 -15.97
C ILE A 196 3.91 4.63 -16.16
N TYR A 197 4.32 3.54 -16.80
CA TYR A 197 5.73 3.25 -17.07
C TYR A 197 6.36 4.26 -18.06
N ALA A 198 5.62 4.70 -19.09
CA ALA A 198 6.09 5.70 -20.04
C ALA A 198 6.36 7.05 -19.36
N ILE A 199 5.41 7.54 -18.54
CA ILE A 199 5.54 8.81 -17.80
C ILE A 199 6.68 8.72 -16.78
N GLY A 200 6.77 7.62 -16.03
CA GLY A 200 7.82 7.42 -15.04
C GLY A 200 9.21 7.27 -15.64
N GLY A 201 9.31 6.74 -16.86
CA GLY A 201 10.57 6.61 -17.58
C GLY A 201 11.08 7.93 -18.15
N ASN A 202 10.22 8.70 -18.81
CA ASN A 202 10.53 10.03 -19.33
C ASN A 202 9.25 10.84 -19.58
N LYS A 203 8.96 11.75 -18.65
CA LYS A 203 7.76 12.58 -18.67
C LYS A 203 7.66 13.42 -19.96
N ASN A 204 8.77 14.00 -20.42
CA ASN A 204 8.78 14.87 -21.61
C ASN A 204 8.56 14.07 -22.89
N ALA A 205 9.22 12.92 -23.05
CA ALA A 205 9.01 12.05 -24.20
C ALA A 205 7.58 11.47 -24.23
N SER A 206 7.02 11.15 -23.07
CA SER A 206 5.65 10.63 -22.97
C SER A 206 4.59 11.69 -23.31
N TYR A 207 4.88 12.97 -23.12
CA TYR A 207 3.98 14.06 -23.48
C TYR A 207 3.93 14.31 -25.01
N LEU A 208 5.00 13.97 -25.71
CA LEU A 208 5.13 14.15 -27.17
C LEU A 208 4.64 12.94 -27.98
N SER A 209 4.29 11.83 -27.35
CA SER A 209 3.81 10.59 -27.97
C SER A 209 2.31 10.37 -27.81
#